data_9200185b6563511885c496535e1cb614
#
_entry.id   9200185b6563511885c496535e1cb614
#
_cell.length_a   1.000
_cell.length_b   1.000
_cell.length_c   1.000
_cell.angle_alpha   90.00
_cell.angle_beta   90.00
_cell.angle_gamma   90.00
#
_symmetry.space_group_name_H-M   'P 1'
#
loop_
_entity.id
_entity.type
_entity.pdbx_description
1 polymer ?
#
loop_
_entity_poly.entity_id
_entity_poly.type
_entity_poly.pdbx_seq_one_letter_code
_entity_poly.pdbx_strand_id
1 'polypeptide(L)'
;MAWRLCGNQVKLWRMDAGVSREALSQEAGYGYETLKSMEQGRRKPTQRLLEVADEMCGAKGKLAAALAYLEPERFAVRAQEYMTLEAEAIALHWYETLLIAGLLQTEDYARALMSNHCPPVDDQAIEARVAARVQRQELLEKPTVLFSFVIHEAALRSNVGGPEVMKAQLRRLVEVGEQRNVSVQVLPMGFGVTPGLGGQFIVVETADHRHYGYEEGQETGMLHADVERVSALMKRHAMIRMHALGDAESARFIRELAEG
;
A
#
# COMPACT_ATOMS: atom_id res chain seq x y z
N MET A 1 -2.46 -4.91 -17.61
CA MET A 1 -2.53 -6.05 -18.55
C MET A 1 -3.95 -6.47 -18.92
N ALA A 2 -4.94 -6.31 -18.04
CA ALA A 2 -6.35 -6.69 -18.29
C ALA A 2 -6.96 -6.08 -19.57
N TRP A 3 -6.72 -4.81 -19.84
CA TRP A 3 -7.24 -4.13 -21.04
C TRP A 3 -6.75 -4.73 -22.38
N ARG A 4 -5.51 -5.29 -22.43
CA ARG A 4 -5.00 -5.97 -23.63
C ARG A 4 -5.77 -7.27 -23.90
N LEU A 5 -6.04 -8.03 -22.84
CA LEU A 5 -6.86 -9.22 -22.92
C LEU A 5 -8.28 -8.86 -23.36
N CYS A 6 -8.87 -7.85 -22.75
CA CYS A 6 -10.22 -7.40 -23.08
C CYS A 6 -10.34 -6.92 -24.53
N GLY A 7 -9.39 -6.09 -25.01
CA GLY A 7 -9.36 -5.66 -26.41
C GLY A 7 -9.25 -6.83 -27.39
N ASN A 8 -8.41 -7.83 -27.06
CA ASN A 8 -8.31 -9.04 -27.86
C ASN A 8 -9.62 -9.87 -27.84
N GLN A 9 -10.32 -9.94 -26.68
CA GLN A 9 -11.63 -10.59 -26.59
C GLN A 9 -12.66 -9.89 -27.47
N VAL A 10 -12.72 -8.56 -27.44
CA VAL A 10 -13.60 -7.79 -28.36
C VAL A 10 -13.32 -8.16 -29.82
N LYS A 11 -12.05 -8.22 -30.22
CA LYS A 11 -11.64 -8.61 -31.56
C LYS A 11 -12.12 -10.02 -31.91
N LEU A 12 -11.89 -11.01 -31.02
CA LEU A 12 -12.25 -12.40 -31.26
C LEU A 12 -13.79 -12.56 -31.41
N TRP A 13 -14.56 -12.04 -30.46
CA TRP A 13 -16.02 -12.06 -30.52
C TRP A 13 -16.56 -11.41 -31.77
N ARG A 14 -16.01 -10.25 -32.16
CA ARG A 14 -16.38 -9.56 -33.39
C ARG A 14 -16.13 -10.44 -34.64
N MET A 15 -14.97 -11.09 -34.68
CA MET A 15 -14.60 -11.95 -35.83
C MET A 15 -15.51 -13.20 -35.89
N ASP A 16 -15.79 -13.83 -34.77
CA ASP A 16 -16.66 -15.00 -34.68
C ASP A 16 -18.09 -14.68 -35.09
N ALA A 17 -18.56 -13.47 -34.74
CA ALA A 17 -19.88 -12.99 -35.13
C ALA A 17 -19.94 -12.47 -36.57
N GLY A 18 -18.84 -12.45 -37.32
CA GLY A 18 -18.79 -11.91 -38.69
C GLY A 18 -18.98 -10.40 -38.77
N VAL A 19 -18.87 -9.67 -37.67
CA VAL A 19 -19.06 -8.22 -37.63
C VAL A 19 -17.78 -7.53 -38.12
N SER A 20 -17.92 -6.58 -39.07
CA SER A 20 -16.76 -5.82 -39.55
C SER A 20 -16.31 -4.79 -38.50
N ARG A 21 -15.02 -4.39 -38.54
CA ARG A 21 -14.52 -3.35 -37.66
C ARG A 21 -15.18 -2.00 -37.92
N GLU A 22 -15.50 -1.74 -39.19
CA GLU A 22 -16.21 -0.55 -39.62
C GLU A 22 -17.62 -0.48 -38.98
N ALA A 23 -18.36 -1.57 -39.04
CA ALA A 23 -19.71 -1.64 -38.47
C ALA A 23 -19.67 -1.44 -36.95
N LEU A 24 -18.77 -2.14 -36.24
CA LEU A 24 -18.66 -1.99 -34.80
C LEU A 24 -18.17 -0.57 -34.41
N SER A 25 -17.23 0.02 -35.16
CA SER A 25 -16.76 1.36 -34.86
C SER A 25 -17.85 2.42 -35.05
N GLN A 26 -18.65 2.29 -36.09
CA GLN A 26 -19.76 3.19 -36.38
C GLN A 26 -20.82 3.12 -35.27
N GLU A 27 -21.23 1.94 -34.88
CA GLU A 27 -22.26 1.72 -33.85
C GLU A 27 -21.79 2.18 -32.47
N ALA A 28 -20.53 1.93 -32.13
CA ALA A 28 -19.94 2.38 -30.88
C ALA A 28 -19.60 3.89 -30.84
N GLY A 29 -19.69 4.59 -31.99
CA GLY A 29 -19.39 6.02 -32.10
C GLY A 29 -17.91 6.34 -32.11
N TYR A 30 -17.05 5.44 -32.61
CA TYR A 30 -15.61 5.62 -32.70
C TYR A 30 -15.09 5.61 -34.13
N GLY A 31 -13.96 6.24 -34.37
CA GLY A 31 -13.24 6.07 -35.64
C GLY A 31 -12.58 4.69 -35.71
N TYR A 32 -12.45 4.16 -36.93
CA TYR A 32 -11.83 2.85 -37.22
C TYR A 32 -10.48 2.63 -36.54
N GLU A 33 -9.57 3.59 -36.61
CA GLU A 33 -8.23 3.49 -36.01
C GLU A 33 -8.29 3.49 -34.46
N THR A 34 -9.30 4.14 -33.87
CA THR A 34 -9.53 4.12 -32.43
C THR A 34 -9.96 2.72 -31.99
N LEU A 35 -10.93 2.13 -32.66
CA LEU A 35 -11.38 0.75 -32.37
C LEU A 35 -10.23 -0.25 -32.57
N LYS A 36 -9.51 -0.15 -33.67
CA LYS A 36 -8.33 -0.98 -33.96
C LYS A 36 -7.28 -0.88 -32.86
N SER A 37 -7.04 0.32 -32.35
CA SER A 37 -6.10 0.57 -31.24
C SER A 37 -6.56 -0.10 -29.93
N MET A 38 -7.88 -0.10 -29.66
CA MET A 38 -8.47 -0.79 -28.51
C MET A 38 -8.39 -2.32 -28.66
N GLU A 39 -8.74 -2.87 -29.83
CA GLU A 39 -8.61 -4.30 -30.10
C GLU A 39 -7.17 -4.83 -30.02
N GLN A 40 -6.18 -3.99 -30.38
CA GLN A 40 -4.76 -4.32 -30.28
C GLN A 40 -4.16 -4.09 -28.89
N GLY A 41 -4.96 -3.60 -27.93
CA GLY A 41 -4.52 -3.32 -26.59
C GLY A 41 -3.55 -2.15 -26.47
N ARG A 42 -3.53 -1.22 -27.42
CA ARG A 42 -2.78 0.04 -27.36
C ARG A 42 -3.57 1.12 -26.60
N ARG A 43 -4.90 1.00 -26.61
CA ARG A 43 -5.83 1.88 -25.92
C ARG A 43 -6.82 1.05 -25.11
N LYS A 44 -7.19 1.54 -23.91
CA LYS A 44 -8.17 0.88 -23.04
C LYS A 44 -9.54 0.85 -23.73
N PRO A 45 -10.21 -0.31 -23.83
CA PRO A 45 -11.60 -0.38 -24.24
C PRO A 45 -12.49 0.43 -23.30
N THR A 46 -13.45 1.15 -23.85
CA THR A 46 -14.41 1.93 -23.06
C THR A 46 -15.65 1.10 -22.73
N GLN A 47 -16.40 1.51 -21.71
CA GLN A 47 -17.69 0.91 -21.37
C GLN A 47 -18.60 0.84 -22.60
N ARG A 48 -18.76 1.96 -23.31
CA ARG A 48 -19.59 2.04 -24.51
C ARG A 48 -19.21 1.02 -25.57
N LEU A 49 -17.90 0.82 -25.81
CA LEU A 49 -17.43 -0.18 -26.76
C LEU A 49 -17.79 -1.59 -26.31
N LEU A 50 -17.62 -1.90 -25.04
CA LEU A 50 -17.89 -3.24 -24.51
C LEU A 50 -19.37 -3.58 -24.55
N GLU A 51 -20.24 -2.66 -24.22
CA GLU A 51 -21.70 -2.83 -24.29
C GLU A 51 -22.17 -3.06 -25.74
N VAL A 52 -21.74 -2.23 -26.69
CA VAL A 52 -22.08 -2.33 -28.07
C VAL A 52 -21.53 -3.63 -28.71
N ALA A 53 -20.27 -3.96 -28.38
CA ALA A 53 -19.66 -5.20 -28.86
C ALA A 53 -20.35 -6.45 -28.29
N ASP A 54 -20.78 -6.41 -27.04
CA ASP A 54 -21.51 -7.49 -26.38
C ASP A 54 -22.83 -7.77 -27.11
N GLU A 55 -23.59 -6.71 -27.43
CA GLU A 55 -24.86 -6.79 -28.13
C GLU A 55 -24.69 -7.25 -29.58
N MET A 56 -23.83 -6.57 -30.35
CA MET A 56 -23.63 -6.87 -31.77
C MET A 56 -23.02 -8.26 -32.02
N CYS A 57 -22.16 -8.73 -31.12
CA CYS A 57 -21.47 -10.00 -31.27
C CYS A 57 -22.16 -11.15 -30.52
N GLY A 58 -23.25 -10.89 -29.80
CA GLY A 58 -24.00 -11.90 -29.06
C GLY A 58 -23.21 -12.49 -27.88
N ALA A 59 -22.35 -11.69 -27.23
CA ALA A 59 -21.49 -12.16 -26.15
C ALA A 59 -22.22 -12.40 -24.82
N LYS A 60 -23.51 -12.08 -24.73
CA LYS A 60 -24.41 -12.41 -23.61
C LYS A 60 -23.88 -11.91 -22.25
N GLY A 61 -23.44 -10.66 -22.17
CA GLY A 61 -22.94 -10.02 -20.99
C GLY A 61 -21.45 -10.24 -20.72
N LYS A 62 -20.74 -11.10 -21.45
CA LYS A 62 -19.36 -11.47 -21.18
C LYS A 62 -18.36 -10.34 -21.45
N LEU A 63 -18.59 -9.56 -22.52
CA LEU A 63 -17.74 -8.40 -22.81
C LEU A 63 -18.05 -7.24 -21.87
N ALA A 64 -19.32 -6.98 -21.59
CA ALA A 64 -19.73 -5.95 -20.64
C ALA A 64 -19.20 -6.23 -19.21
N ALA A 65 -19.24 -7.49 -18.76
CA ALA A 65 -18.70 -7.89 -17.46
C ALA A 65 -17.18 -7.62 -17.31
N ALA A 66 -16.43 -7.60 -18.40
CA ALA A 66 -15.01 -7.28 -18.39
C ALA A 66 -14.70 -5.85 -17.90
N LEU A 67 -15.69 -4.96 -17.91
CA LEU A 67 -15.52 -3.57 -17.45
C LEU A 67 -15.03 -3.49 -16.01
N ALA A 68 -15.55 -4.34 -15.12
CA ALA A 68 -15.15 -4.39 -13.71
C ALA A 68 -13.64 -4.66 -13.52
N TYR A 69 -13.01 -5.35 -14.47
CA TYR A 69 -11.57 -5.66 -14.45
C TYR A 69 -10.71 -4.65 -15.21
N LEU A 70 -11.34 -3.69 -15.90
CA LEU A 70 -10.65 -2.63 -16.64
C LEU A 70 -10.56 -1.33 -15.86
N GLU A 71 -11.34 -1.16 -14.81
CA GLU A 71 -11.18 -0.01 -13.94
C GLU A 71 -9.81 -0.08 -13.28
N PRO A 72 -9.04 1.03 -13.25
CA PRO A 72 -7.88 1.06 -12.40
C PRO A 72 -8.39 0.80 -10.99
N GLU A 73 -7.85 -0.24 -10.34
CA GLU A 73 -8.09 -0.41 -8.90
C GLU A 73 -7.74 0.94 -8.26
N ARG A 74 -8.77 1.59 -7.75
CA ARG A 74 -8.57 2.87 -7.07
C ARG A 74 -7.65 2.60 -5.89
N PHE A 75 -6.62 3.41 -5.73
CA PHE A 75 -5.70 3.40 -4.59
C PHE A 75 -6.38 3.13 -3.25
N ALA A 76 -7.56 3.73 -3.06
CA ALA A 76 -8.40 3.53 -1.89
C ALA A 76 -8.75 2.06 -1.61
N VAL A 77 -8.89 1.23 -2.61
CA VAL A 77 -9.32 -0.18 -2.43
C VAL A 77 -8.19 -1.01 -1.83
N ARG A 78 -6.96 -0.89 -2.32
CA ARG A 78 -5.83 -1.68 -1.79
C ARG A 78 -5.37 -1.24 -0.40
N ALA A 79 -5.41 0.06 -0.12
CA ALA A 79 -5.17 0.57 1.22
C ALA A 79 -6.28 0.11 2.18
N GLN A 80 -7.54 0.06 1.74
CA GLN A 80 -8.65 -0.45 2.53
C GLN A 80 -8.54 -1.96 2.77
N GLU A 81 -8.14 -2.74 1.76
CA GLU A 81 -7.87 -4.17 1.92
C GLU A 81 -6.76 -4.42 2.95
N TYR A 82 -5.65 -3.68 2.86
CA TYR A 82 -4.59 -3.75 3.86
C TYR A 82 -5.09 -3.34 5.25
N MET A 83 -5.85 -2.26 5.39
CA MET A 83 -6.40 -1.82 6.67
C MET A 83 -7.35 -2.86 7.29
N THR A 84 -8.11 -3.59 6.48
CA THR A 84 -8.93 -4.70 6.93
C THR A 84 -8.07 -5.84 7.48
N LEU A 85 -7.03 -6.25 6.75
CA LEU A 85 -6.09 -7.28 7.21
C LEU A 85 -5.33 -6.84 8.47
N GLU A 86 -4.94 -5.57 8.55
CA GLU A 86 -4.29 -4.99 9.74
C GLU A 86 -5.20 -5.08 10.97
N ALA A 87 -6.50 -4.78 10.82
CA ALA A 87 -7.45 -4.84 11.92
C ALA A 87 -7.72 -6.27 12.44
N GLU A 88 -7.55 -7.28 11.57
CA GLU A 88 -7.72 -8.71 11.85
C GLU A 88 -6.39 -9.42 12.18
N ALA A 89 -5.28 -8.68 12.20
CA ALA A 89 -3.95 -9.24 12.40
C ALA A 89 -3.78 -9.86 13.79
N ILE A 90 -3.04 -10.96 13.85
CA ILE A 90 -2.48 -11.54 15.07
C ILE A 90 -0.99 -11.23 15.23
N ALA A 91 -0.30 -10.89 14.12
CA ALA A 91 1.05 -10.36 14.14
C ALA A 91 1.27 -9.36 12.99
N LEU A 92 2.01 -8.29 13.30
CA LEU A 92 2.49 -7.31 12.33
C LEU A 92 4.01 -7.17 12.44
N HIS A 93 4.68 -7.33 11.31
CA HIS A 93 6.11 -7.10 11.17
C HIS A 93 6.32 -5.93 10.21
N TRP A 94 6.78 -4.81 10.74
CA TRP A 94 6.86 -3.55 10.02
C TRP A 94 8.30 -3.05 9.92
N TYR A 95 8.76 -2.78 8.72
CA TYR A 95 10.03 -2.11 8.47
C TYR A 95 9.81 -0.76 7.83
N GLU A 96 10.39 0.29 8.42
CA GLU A 96 10.32 1.67 7.94
C GLU A 96 11.69 2.27 7.69
N THR A 97 11.78 3.08 6.63
CA THR A 97 13.07 3.66 6.19
C THR A 97 13.21 5.15 6.44
N LEU A 98 12.20 5.94 6.14
CA LEU A 98 12.26 7.41 6.14
C LEU A 98 11.24 8.07 7.08
N LEU A 99 10.20 7.36 7.46
CA LEU A 99 9.12 7.84 8.31
C LEU A 99 8.96 6.94 9.54
N ILE A 100 8.25 7.44 10.52
CA ILE A 100 7.77 6.61 11.63
C ILE A 100 6.52 5.87 11.19
N ALA A 101 6.39 4.59 11.51
CA ALA A 101 5.22 3.77 11.20
C ALA A 101 3.93 4.43 11.69
N GLY A 102 2.88 4.40 10.88
CA GLY A 102 1.64 5.13 11.15
C GLY A 102 0.99 4.80 12.49
N LEU A 103 1.11 3.55 12.96
CA LEU A 103 0.61 3.12 14.27
C LEU A 103 1.39 3.72 15.46
N LEU A 104 2.60 4.22 15.23
CA LEU A 104 3.47 4.78 16.27
C LEU A 104 3.50 6.31 16.27
N GLN A 105 2.84 6.97 15.29
CA GLN A 105 2.91 8.42 15.15
C GLN A 105 2.13 9.15 16.24
N THR A 106 2.68 10.26 16.73
CA THR A 106 1.89 11.23 17.48
C THR A 106 0.96 11.99 16.55
N GLU A 107 -0.09 12.60 17.10
CA GLU A 107 -1.03 13.41 16.32
C GLU A 107 -0.34 14.56 15.58
N ASP A 108 0.57 15.27 16.26
CA ASP A 108 1.31 16.39 15.68
C ASP A 108 2.28 15.96 14.57
N TYR A 109 2.94 14.79 14.72
CA TYR A 109 3.77 14.22 13.67
C TYR A 109 2.92 13.85 12.44
N ALA A 110 1.79 13.19 12.65
CA ALA A 110 0.86 12.82 11.58
C ALA A 110 0.32 14.07 10.86
N ARG A 111 -0.07 15.10 11.62
CA ARG A 111 -0.55 16.38 11.07
C ARG A 111 0.54 17.07 10.26
N ALA A 112 1.76 17.12 10.76
CA ALA A 112 2.89 17.71 10.03
C ALA A 112 3.15 17.03 8.69
N LEU A 113 3.08 15.68 8.64
CA LEU A 113 3.20 14.93 7.39
C LEU A 113 2.07 15.26 6.41
N MET A 114 0.83 15.26 6.90
CA MET A 114 -0.35 15.43 6.04
C MET A 114 -0.51 16.86 5.54
N SER A 115 -0.10 17.87 6.33
CA SER A 115 -0.11 19.28 5.93
C SER A 115 0.92 19.60 4.84
N ASN A 116 1.98 18.80 4.74
CA ASN A 116 3.01 18.95 3.70
C ASN A 116 2.80 18.02 2.49
N HIS A 117 1.61 17.44 2.35
CA HIS A 117 1.29 16.57 1.23
C HIS A 117 1.29 17.34 -0.10
N CYS A 118 1.84 16.73 -1.15
CA CYS A 118 1.82 17.25 -2.51
C CYS A 118 1.09 16.26 -3.44
N PRO A 119 0.03 16.68 -4.16
CA PRO A 119 -0.61 18.01 -4.14
C PRO A 119 -1.26 18.35 -2.79
N PRO A 120 -1.44 19.66 -2.49
CA PRO A 120 -2.05 20.09 -1.24
C PRO A 120 -3.46 19.55 -1.02
N VAL A 121 -3.78 19.25 0.22
CA VAL A 121 -5.10 18.78 0.66
C VAL A 121 -5.71 19.83 1.57
N ASP A 122 -7.02 19.97 1.57
CA ASP A 122 -7.71 20.93 2.44
C ASP A 122 -7.63 20.53 3.93
N ASP A 123 -7.73 21.53 4.81
CA ASP A 123 -7.55 21.34 6.25
C ASP A 123 -8.55 20.36 6.86
N GLN A 124 -9.80 20.32 6.38
CA GLN A 124 -10.81 19.39 6.87
C GLN A 124 -10.44 17.95 6.54
N ALA A 125 -9.92 17.72 5.33
CA ALA A 125 -9.45 16.38 4.93
C ALA A 125 -8.18 15.99 5.70
N ILE A 126 -7.29 16.94 6.03
CA ILE A 126 -6.12 16.70 6.88
C ILE A 126 -6.57 16.21 8.25
N GLU A 127 -7.44 16.95 8.95
CA GLU A 127 -7.90 16.59 10.28
C GLU A 127 -8.66 15.25 10.30
N ALA A 128 -9.48 14.97 9.29
CA ALA A 128 -10.15 13.69 9.16
C ALA A 128 -9.15 12.52 9.01
N ARG A 129 -8.06 12.71 8.25
CA ARG A 129 -7.00 11.70 8.08
C ARG A 129 -6.18 11.51 9.36
N VAL A 130 -5.88 12.60 10.06
CA VAL A 130 -5.18 12.56 11.35
C VAL A 130 -6.01 11.78 12.36
N ALA A 131 -7.29 12.11 12.50
CA ALA A 131 -8.21 11.42 13.42
C ALA A 131 -8.29 9.92 13.10
N ALA A 132 -8.44 9.55 11.83
CA ALA A 132 -8.46 8.15 11.40
C ALA A 132 -7.14 7.42 11.71
N ARG A 133 -5.99 8.10 11.60
CA ARG A 133 -4.68 7.55 11.94
C ARG A 133 -4.53 7.31 13.43
N VAL A 134 -4.95 8.26 14.26
CA VAL A 134 -4.93 8.13 15.72
C VAL A 134 -5.86 7.00 16.16
N GLN A 135 -7.08 6.92 15.61
CA GLN A 135 -8.02 5.85 15.92
C GLN A 135 -7.44 4.45 15.62
N ARG A 136 -6.71 4.28 14.51
CA ARG A 136 -6.06 2.98 14.20
C ARG A 136 -5.07 2.53 15.27
N GLN A 137 -4.52 3.43 16.08
CA GLN A 137 -3.55 3.07 17.12
C GLN A 137 -4.17 2.28 18.29
N GLU A 138 -5.50 2.28 18.43
CA GLU A 138 -6.22 1.38 19.36
C GLU A 138 -5.86 -0.10 19.11
N LEU A 139 -5.38 -0.44 17.93
CA LEU A 139 -4.89 -1.76 17.60
C LEU A 139 -3.72 -2.20 18.51
N LEU A 140 -2.84 -1.28 18.90
CA LEU A 140 -1.72 -1.56 19.81
C LEU A 140 -2.15 -1.98 21.21
N GLU A 141 -3.38 -1.63 21.61
CA GLU A 141 -3.95 -1.98 22.91
C GLU A 141 -4.42 -3.45 22.98
N LYS A 142 -4.48 -4.15 21.83
CA LYS A 142 -4.85 -5.57 21.77
C LYS A 142 -3.68 -6.44 22.29
N PRO A 143 -3.76 -7.01 23.49
CA PRO A 143 -2.61 -7.65 24.14
C PRO A 143 -2.21 -8.99 23.50
N THR A 144 -3.06 -9.52 22.62
CA THR A 144 -2.85 -10.80 21.91
C THR A 144 -2.26 -10.64 20.52
N VAL A 145 -2.11 -9.39 20.05
CA VAL A 145 -1.50 -9.09 18.75
C VAL A 145 -0.03 -8.75 18.95
N LEU A 146 0.84 -9.39 18.20
CA LEU A 146 2.28 -9.13 18.23
C LEU A 146 2.64 -8.01 17.24
N PHE A 147 3.35 -7.00 17.71
CA PHE A 147 3.89 -5.92 16.88
C PHE A 147 5.41 -5.91 16.91
N SER A 148 6.03 -5.98 15.74
CA SER A 148 7.48 -5.85 15.58
C SER A 148 7.78 -4.73 14.60
N PHE A 149 8.26 -3.61 15.11
CA PHE A 149 8.67 -2.47 14.31
C PHE A 149 10.19 -2.41 14.24
N VAL A 150 10.74 -2.37 13.03
CA VAL A 150 12.13 -2.01 12.80
C VAL A 150 12.16 -0.68 12.07
N ILE A 151 12.77 0.32 12.69
CA ILE A 151 12.82 1.69 12.17
C ILE A 151 14.28 2.00 11.82
N HIS A 152 14.52 2.37 10.58
CA HIS A 152 15.84 2.82 10.17
C HIS A 152 16.18 4.16 10.83
N GLU A 153 17.42 4.31 11.30
CA GLU A 153 17.91 5.50 12.00
C GLU A 153 17.61 6.81 11.26
N ALA A 154 17.57 6.81 9.92
CA ALA A 154 17.25 7.99 9.13
C ALA A 154 15.85 8.56 9.44
N ALA A 155 14.87 7.69 9.73
CA ALA A 155 13.54 8.14 10.12
C ALA A 155 13.53 8.84 11.48
N LEU A 156 14.36 8.39 12.42
CA LEU A 156 14.48 8.99 13.76
C LEU A 156 15.22 10.34 13.76
N ARG A 157 16.06 10.56 12.75
CA ARG A 157 16.81 11.82 12.57
C ARG A 157 16.13 12.80 11.63
N SER A 158 15.02 12.41 11.00
CA SER A 158 14.24 13.32 10.17
C SER A 158 13.58 14.39 11.06
N ASN A 159 13.51 15.63 10.57
CA ASN A 159 12.95 16.74 11.35
C ASN A 159 11.49 17.03 10.95
N VAL A 160 10.64 16.00 11.00
CA VAL A 160 9.21 16.13 10.66
C VAL A 160 8.50 16.99 11.69
N GLY A 161 7.87 18.07 11.24
CA GLY A 161 7.16 19.02 12.11
C GLY A 161 8.02 19.90 12.99
N GLY A 162 9.35 19.79 12.88
CA GLY A 162 10.30 20.53 13.70
C GLY A 162 10.77 19.81 14.96
N PRO A 163 11.74 20.39 15.70
CA PRO A 163 12.41 19.69 16.79
C PRO A 163 11.48 19.23 17.92
N GLU A 164 10.50 20.06 18.30
CA GLU A 164 9.60 19.74 19.41
C GLU A 164 8.64 18.59 19.07
N VAL A 165 8.11 18.58 17.84
CA VAL A 165 7.26 17.48 17.35
C VAL A 165 8.06 16.19 17.29
N MET A 166 9.29 16.26 16.78
CA MET A 166 10.14 15.08 16.67
C MET A 166 10.55 14.55 18.04
N LYS A 167 10.85 15.43 19.01
CA LYS A 167 11.17 15.05 20.39
C LYS A 167 9.99 14.34 21.08
N ALA A 168 8.76 14.85 20.89
CA ALA A 168 7.55 14.21 21.39
C ALA A 168 7.34 12.84 20.71
N GLN A 169 7.57 12.74 19.42
CA GLN A 169 7.50 11.51 18.66
C GLN A 169 8.49 10.45 19.15
N LEU A 170 9.74 10.83 19.41
CA LEU A 170 10.76 9.92 19.93
C LEU A 170 10.39 9.38 21.32
N ARG A 171 9.87 10.24 22.21
CA ARG A 171 9.35 9.80 23.50
C ARG A 171 8.21 8.79 23.37
N ARG A 172 7.28 9.04 22.44
CA ARG A 172 6.18 8.12 22.16
C ARG A 172 6.67 6.74 21.73
N LEU A 173 7.74 6.65 20.92
CA LEU A 173 8.34 5.36 20.53
C LEU A 173 8.84 4.57 21.74
N VAL A 174 9.47 5.23 22.70
CA VAL A 174 9.93 4.58 23.93
C VAL A 174 8.75 4.08 24.77
N GLU A 175 7.74 4.93 24.97
CA GLU A 175 6.53 4.57 25.74
C GLU A 175 5.80 3.36 25.15
N VAL A 176 5.61 3.35 23.83
CA VAL A 176 4.92 2.22 23.15
C VAL A 176 5.77 0.95 23.21
N GLY A 177 7.09 1.08 23.11
CA GLY A 177 8.03 -0.04 23.22
C GLY A 177 8.08 -0.70 24.61
N GLU A 178 7.48 -0.09 25.65
CA GLU A 178 7.33 -0.69 26.99
C GLU A 178 6.16 -1.69 27.07
N GLN A 179 5.26 -1.71 26.06
CA GLN A 179 4.18 -2.66 25.99
C GLN A 179 4.71 -4.08 25.68
N ARG A 180 4.22 -5.08 26.42
CA ARG A 180 4.70 -6.47 26.32
C ARG A 180 4.55 -7.13 24.96
N ASN A 181 3.64 -6.62 24.13
CA ASN A 181 3.30 -7.13 22.80
C ASN A 181 3.89 -6.29 21.67
N VAL A 182 4.68 -5.26 22.00
CA VAL A 182 5.30 -4.35 21.03
C VAL A 182 6.82 -4.38 21.17
N SER A 183 7.52 -4.61 20.08
CA SER A 183 8.96 -4.45 19.94
C SER A 183 9.26 -3.28 19.01
N VAL A 184 10.11 -2.34 19.45
CA VAL A 184 10.58 -1.22 18.64
C VAL A 184 12.09 -1.29 18.57
N GLN A 185 12.60 -1.65 17.40
CA GLN A 185 14.04 -1.80 17.15
C GLN A 185 14.54 -0.74 16.16
N VAL A 186 15.77 -0.29 16.37
CA VAL A 186 16.46 0.66 15.48
C VAL A 186 17.42 -0.10 14.59
N LEU A 187 17.32 0.10 13.27
CA LEU A 187 18.36 -0.29 12.33
C LEU A 187 19.33 0.88 12.15
N PRO A 188 20.55 0.82 12.69
CA PRO A 188 21.50 1.93 12.61
C PRO A 188 21.97 2.19 11.18
N MET A 189 22.26 3.45 10.87
CA MET A 189 23.04 3.82 9.68
C MET A 189 24.47 3.26 9.82
N GLY A 190 25.03 2.75 8.75
CA GLY A 190 26.42 2.29 8.76
C GLY A 190 26.62 0.79 8.61
N PHE A 191 25.56 -0.02 8.58
CA PHE A 191 25.68 -1.43 8.25
C PHE A 191 25.98 -1.72 6.76
N GLY A 192 26.21 -0.67 5.95
CA GLY A 192 26.51 -0.84 4.54
C GLY A 192 25.31 -1.38 3.75
N VAL A 193 25.52 -2.43 2.96
CA VAL A 193 24.44 -3.04 2.17
C VAL A 193 23.63 -4.00 3.04
N THR A 194 22.38 -3.65 3.30
CA THR A 194 21.42 -4.48 4.02
C THR A 194 20.20 -4.82 3.16
N PRO A 195 19.46 -5.89 3.47
CA PRO A 195 18.18 -6.16 2.82
C PRO A 195 17.14 -5.01 2.96
N GLY A 196 17.33 -4.12 3.93
CA GLY A 196 16.50 -2.94 4.18
C GLY A 196 16.60 -1.84 3.11
N LEU A 197 17.66 -1.84 2.28
CA LEU A 197 17.81 -0.83 1.21
C LEU A 197 16.73 -0.92 0.11
N GLY A 198 15.96 -2.01 0.08
CA GLY A 198 14.88 -2.19 -0.89
C GLY A 198 13.62 -1.35 -0.61
N GLY A 199 13.58 -0.62 0.48
CA GLY A 199 12.43 0.19 0.90
C GLY A 199 11.62 -0.43 2.04
N GLN A 200 10.61 0.31 2.51
CA GLN A 200 9.70 -0.11 3.58
C GLN A 200 8.72 -1.20 3.11
N PHE A 201 8.30 -2.02 4.05
CA PHE A 201 7.26 -3.02 3.84
C PHE A 201 6.68 -3.51 5.16
N ILE A 202 5.52 -4.14 5.07
CA ILE A 202 4.83 -4.73 6.21
C ILE A 202 4.51 -6.18 5.86
N VAL A 203 4.64 -7.07 6.83
CA VAL A 203 4.10 -8.43 6.77
C VAL A 203 3.03 -8.57 7.84
N VAL A 204 1.85 -9.01 7.45
CA VAL A 204 0.68 -9.23 8.31
C VAL A 204 0.42 -10.72 8.39
N GLU A 205 0.22 -11.24 9.59
CA GLU A 205 -0.34 -12.56 9.83
C GLU A 205 -1.77 -12.42 10.37
N THR A 206 -2.72 -13.07 9.72
CA THR A 206 -4.14 -13.09 10.10
C THR A 206 -4.48 -14.31 10.97
N ALA A 207 -5.66 -14.30 11.60
CA ALA A 207 -6.08 -15.35 12.54
C ALA A 207 -6.15 -16.76 11.94
N ASP A 208 -6.27 -16.89 10.61
CA ASP A 208 -6.19 -18.15 9.87
C ASP A 208 -4.75 -18.55 9.50
N HIS A 209 -3.75 -17.88 10.10
CA HIS A 209 -2.32 -18.06 9.88
C HIS A 209 -1.87 -17.84 8.43
N ARG A 210 -2.62 -17.04 7.67
CA ARG A 210 -2.16 -16.56 6.37
C ARG A 210 -1.29 -15.33 6.55
N HIS A 211 -0.31 -15.23 5.69
CA HIS A 211 0.60 -14.10 5.66
C HIS A 211 0.37 -13.28 4.39
N TYR A 212 0.40 -11.97 4.56
CA TYR A 212 0.28 -10.99 3.49
C TYR A 212 1.43 -10.01 3.57
N GLY A 213 1.93 -9.58 2.42
CA GLY A 213 2.94 -8.52 2.33
C GLY A 213 2.30 -7.24 1.82
N TYR A 214 2.68 -6.09 2.39
CA TYR A 214 2.28 -4.79 1.88
C TYR A 214 3.51 -3.92 1.67
N GLU A 215 3.65 -3.39 0.46
CA GLU A 215 4.70 -2.45 0.08
C GLU A 215 4.03 -1.15 -0.34
N GLU A 216 4.43 -0.03 0.26
CA GLU A 216 3.87 1.28 -0.02
C GLU A 216 4.88 2.14 -0.80
N GLY A 217 4.45 2.60 -1.97
CA GLY A 217 5.16 3.60 -2.78
C GLY A 217 4.46 4.94 -2.71
N GLN A 218 5.00 5.95 -3.39
CA GLN A 218 4.42 7.31 -3.39
C GLN A 218 2.99 7.36 -3.95
N GLU A 219 2.71 6.56 -4.96
CA GLU A 219 1.41 6.56 -5.62
C GLU A 219 0.67 5.22 -5.53
N THR A 220 1.35 4.15 -5.12
CA THR A 220 0.78 2.79 -5.14
C THR A 220 1.12 1.99 -3.90
N GLY A 221 0.08 1.52 -3.20
CA GLY A 221 0.22 0.41 -2.26
C GLY A 221 0.07 -0.93 -3.00
N MET A 222 0.92 -1.90 -2.72
CA MET A 222 0.85 -3.25 -3.31
C MET A 222 0.65 -4.27 -2.20
N LEU A 223 -0.52 -4.90 -2.20
CA LEU A 223 -0.83 -6.04 -1.33
C LEU A 223 -0.45 -7.34 -2.04
N HIS A 224 0.32 -8.18 -1.37
CA HIS A 224 0.79 -9.46 -1.87
C HIS A 224 0.20 -10.60 -1.05
N ALA A 225 -0.46 -11.54 -1.73
CA ALA A 225 -0.93 -12.81 -1.17
C ALA A 225 -0.16 -14.01 -1.77
N ASP A 226 0.74 -13.78 -2.71
CA ASP A 226 1.59 -14.82 -3.29
C ASP A 226 2.59 -15.35 -2.26
N VAL A 227 2.56 -16.67 -2.03
CA VAL A 227 3.32 -17.34 -0.96
C VAL A 227 4.83 -17.15 -1.10
N GLU A 228 5.35 -17.17 -2.33
CA GLU A 228 6.80 -17.05 -2.57
C GLU A 228 7.25 -15.61 -2.26
N ARG A 229 6.47 -14.62 -2.69
CA ARG A 229 6.76 -13.22 -2.46
C ARG A 229 6.66 -12.85 -0.99
N VAL A 230 5.61 -13.29 -0.30
CA VAL A 230 5.44 -13.07 1.14
C VAL A 230 6.56 -13.77 1.92
N SER A 231 6.92 -15.01 1.58
CA SER A 231 8.07 -15.71 2.17
C SER A 231 9.38 -14.93 1.99
N ALA A 232 9.58 -14.32 0.82
CA ALA A 232 10.77 -13.49 0.59
C ALA A 232 10.78 -12.24 1.49
N LEU A 233 9.63 -11.56 1.70
CA LEU A 233 9.50 -10.43 2.62
C LEU A 233 9.74 -10.84 4.08
N MET A 234 9.21 -11.98 4.52
CA MET A 234 9.45 -12.51 5.87
C MET A 234 10.94 -12.77 6.11
N LYS A 235 11.63 -13.43 5.17
CA LYS A 235 13.08 -13.67 5.25
C LYS A 235 13.86 -12.35 5.28
N ARG A 236 13.44 -11.37 4.49
CA ARG A 236 14.04 -10.03 4.47
C ARG A 236 13.86 -9.34 5.82
N HIS A 237 12.65 -9.36 6.39
CA HIS A 237 12.40 -8.80 7.72
C HIS A 237 13.25 -9.46 8.81
N ALA A 238 13.36 -10.79 8.80
CA ALA A 238 14.19 -11.52 9.74
C ALA A 238 15.67 -11.07 9.66
N MET A 239 16.21 -10.93 8.44
CA MET A 239 17.59 -10.47 8.23
C MET A 239 17.78 -9.02 8.67
N ILE A 240 16.81 -8.14 8.45
CA ILE A 240 16.85 -6.74 8.91
C ILE A 240 16.89 -6.70 10.44
N ARG A 241 16.06 -7.48 11.12
CA ARG A 241 16.06 -7.60 12.59
C ARG A 241 17.39 -8.09 13.17
N MET A 242 18.10 -8.96 12.46
CA MET A 242 19.43 -9.44 12.90
C MET A 242 20.47 -8.33 12.91
N HIS A 243 20.29 -7.28 12.11
CA HIS A 243 21.17 -6.10 12.06
C HIS A 243 20.68 -4.94 12.92
N ALA A 244 19.44 -5.01 13.42
CA ALA A 244 18.88 -4.00 14.30
C ALA A 244 19.43 -4.13 15.73
N LEU A 245 19.43 -3.02 16.44
CA LEU A 245 19.70 -3.02 17.89
C LEU A 245 18.64 -3.81 18.65
N GLY A 246 19.01 -4.43 19.76
CA GLY A 246 18.04 -5.05 20.66
C GLY A 246 17.09 -4.00 21.27
N ASP A 247 15.94 -4.44 21.81
CA ASP A 247 14.89 -3.53 22.32
C ASP A 247 15.42 -2.53 23.35
N ALA A 248 16.23 -2.98 24.32
CA ALA A 248 16.82 -2.11 25.34
C ALA A 248 17.84 -1.11 24.78
N GLU A 249 18.65 -1.52 23.81
CA GLU A 249 19.60 -0.66 23.13
C GLU A 249 18.90 0.35 22.23
N SER A 250 17.85 -0.08 21.54
CA SER A 250 17.01 0.79 20.72
C SER A 250 16.31 1.86 21.57
N ALA A 251 15.75 1.49 22.71
CA ALA A 251 15.12 2.43 23.62
C ALA A 251 16.13 3.46 24.16
N ARG A 252 17.37 3.05 24.48
CA ARG A 252 18.44 3.96 24.90
C ARG A 252 18.80 4.92 23.76
N PHE A 253 19.05 4.40 22.56
CA PHE A 253 19.36 5.18 21.37
C PHE A 253 18.29 6.25 21.07
N ILE A 254 17.00 5.87 21.17
CA ILE A 254 15.88 6.78 20.93
C ILE A 254 15.82 7.87 22.02
N ARG A 255 16.07 7.53 23.30
CA ARG A 255 16.11 8.52 24.40
C ARG A 255 17.23 9.53 24.20
N GLU A 256 18.44 9.07 23.85
CA GLU A 256 19.58 9.95 23.57
C GLU A 256 19.27 10.95 22.44
N LEU A 257 18.58 10.50 21.37
CA LEU A 257 18.13 11.39 20.31
C LEU A 257 17.04 12.39 20.74
N ALA A 258 16.20 12.02 21.72
CA ALA A 258 15.16 12.89 22.24
C ALA A 258 15.71 13.97 23.20
N GLU A 259 16.87 13.78 23.78
CA GLU A 259 17.50 14.69 24.74
C GLU A 259 18.49 15.66 24.08
N GLY A 260 19.05 15.30 22.94
CA GLY A 260 20.02 16.11 22.16
C GLY A 260 19.35 16.98 21.13
#